data_b776e4b5924b98d7ce7124159737e96c
#
_entry.id   b776e4b5924b98d7ce7124159737e96c
#
_cell.length_a   1.000
_cell.length_b   1.000
_cell.length_c   1.000
_cell.angle_alpha   90.00
_cell.angle_beta   90.00
_cell.angle_gamma   90.00
#
_symmetry.space_group_name_H-M   'P 1'
#
loop_
_entity.id
_entity.type
_entity.pdbx_description
1 polymer ?
#
loop_
_entity_poly.entity_id
_entity_poly.type
_entity_poly.pdbx_seq_one_letter_code
_entity_poly.pdbx_strand_id
1 'polypeptide(L)'
;MRLNSPGSPLGVRRGEQILAALFLVLLVGIPVASQESEVHKDVPYVPTPPEVVEAMLKLGNARGGDIHYDLGCGDGRIVITAVQKFGAARGTGYDIDPQRIKEASENAKLAGVSDKVKFILGDLFEADFHDASIVTLYLLPDVNLRLRPKLLKDLKVGSRIVSHQFDMGGWEPDKRVQIDWRTVYLWTVTEKAKAQFAEK
;
A
#
# COMPACT_ATOMS: atom_id res chain seq x y z
N MET A 1 -90.58 35.95 49.47
CA MET A 1 -91.85 35.36 48.98
C MET A 1 -91.47 34.35 47.88
N ARG A 2 -91.77 33.10 48.16
CA ARG A 2 -91.90 31.95 47.26
C ARG A 2 -90.72 31.58 46.36
N LEU A 3 -90.03 30.45 46.65
CA LEU A 3 -90.27 29.06 46.21
C LEU A 3 -90.05 28.84 44.74
N ASN A 4 -89.22 27.97 44.28
CA ASN A 4 -89.17 26.53 44.30
C ASN A 4 -87.98 26.00 43.44
N SER A 5 -87.33 25.01 43.95
CA SER A 5 -86.62 23.98 43.17
C SER A 5 -87.63 23.17 42.32
N PRO A 6 -87.27 22.16 41.61
CA PRO A 6 -86.04 21.42 41.41
C PRO A 6 -85.83 20.92 39.95
N GLY A 7 -84.79 20.16 39.72
CA GLY A 7 -84.83 19.22 38.60
C GLY A 7 -83.42 18.85 37.99
N SER A 8 -82.80 17.86 38.57
CA SER A 8 -81.88 17.03 37.83
C SER A 8 -82.64 16.16 36.80
N PRO A 9 -82.05 15.62 35.79
CA PRO A 9 -81.08 14.56 35.93
C PRO A 9 -79.97 14.45 34.82
N LEU A 10 -78.87 13.92 35.23
CA LEU A 10 -78.07 12.90 34.54
C LEU A 10 -78.07 12.81 32.98
N GLY A 11 -76.98 13.22 32.39
CA GLY A 11 -76.59 12.81 31.04
C GLY A 11 -75.15 12.35 31.05
N VAL A 12 -74.97 11.08 31.33
CA VAL A 12 -73.72 10.38 31.16
C VAL A 12 -73.40 10.38 29.68
N ARG A 13 -72.37 11.12 29.26
CA ARG A 13 -71.74 10.89 27.98
C ARG A 13 -70.43 10.13 28.19
N ARG A 14 -70.43 8.95 27.63
CA ARG A 14 -69.38 7.96 27.54
C ARG A 14 -68.11 8.62 27.03
N GLY A 15 -67.01 8.35 27.72
CA GLY A 15 -65.67 8.72 27.32
C GLY A 15 -65.27 8.06 26.03
N GLU A 16 -64.78 8.87 25.13
CA GLU A 16 -63.95 8.40 24.04
C GLU A 16 -62.54 8.29 24.57
N GLN A 17 -62.12 7.06 24.84
CA GLN A 17 -60.75 6.75 25.10
C GLN A 17 -59.99 6.88 23.80
N ILE A 18 -59.27 7.99 23.65
CA ILE A 18 -58.29 8.13 22.62
C ILE A 18 -57.11 7.26 23.01
N LEU A 19 -57.02 6.05 22.43
CA LEU A 19 -55.84 5.21 22.48
C LEU A 19 -54.73 5.94 21.68
N ALA A 20 -53.86 6.66 22.39
CA ALA A 20 -52.59 7.10 21.82
C ALA A 20 -51.72 5.87 21.64
N ALA A 21 -51.72 5.31 20.42
CA ALA A 21 -50.78 4.29 20.01
C ALA A 21 -49.38 4.93 19.90
N LEU A 22 -48.57 4.69 20.92
CA LEU A 22 -47.15 5.04 20.93
C LEU A 22 -46.46 4.14 19.90
N PHE A 23 -46.25 4.64 18.68
CA PHE A 23 -45.36 3.99 17.70
C PHE A 23 -43.93 4.16 18.19
N LEU A 24 -43.44 3.18 18.94
CA LEU A 24 -42.03 3.04 19.25
C LEU A 24 -41.32 2.57 17.99
N VAL A 25 -40.81 3.52 17.18
CA VAL A 25 -39.93 3.20 16.06
C VAL A 25 -38.61 2.72 16.64
N LEU A 26 -38.46 1.40 16.73
CA LEU A 26 -37.17 0.76 16.94
C LEU A 26 -36.28 1.05 15.71
N LEU A 27 -35.45 2.06 15.82
CA LEU A 27 -34.32 2.25 14.90
C LEU A 27 -33.34 1.07 15.10
N VAL A 28 -33.63 -0.03 14.43
CA VAL A 28 -32.66 -1.09 14.26
C VAL A 28 -31.56 -0.47 13.38
N GLY A 29 -30.47 -0.05 14.00
CA GLY A 29 -29.27 0.36 13.31
C GLY A 29 -28.77 -0.81 12.48
N ILE A 30 -29.07 -0.80 11.19
CA ILE A 30 -28.46 -1.72 10.23
C ILE A 30 -26.97 -1.36 10.25
N PRO A 31 -26.07 -2.29 10.63
CA PRO A 31 -24.65 -2.03 10.47
C PRO A 31 -24.41 -1.79 8.98
N VAL A 32 -24.04 -0.58 8.62
CA VAL A 32 -23.49 -0.30 7.30
C VAL A 32 -22.16 -1.04 7.29
N ALA A 33 -22.18 -2.26 6.76
CA ALA A 33 -20.94 -2.92 6.37
C ALA A 33 -20.29 -2.01 5.35
N SER A 34 -19.22 -1.33 5.77
CA SER A 34 -18.33 -0.65 4.84
C SER A 34 -17.88 -1.70 3.84
N GLN A 35 -18.38 -1.62 2.61
CA GLN A 35 -17.80 -2.34 1.49
C GLN A 35 -16.38 -1.77 1.36
N GLU A 36 -15.40 -2.51 1.87
CA GLU A 36 -14.02 -2.31 1.44
C GLU A 36 -14.04 -2.52 -0.07
N SER A 37 -13.85 -1.43 -0.81
CA SER A 37 -13.68 -1.50 -2.25
C SER A 37 -12.49 -2.44 -2.50
N GLU A 38 -12.72 -3.56 -3.18
CA GLU A 38 -11.62 -4.44 -3.59
C GLU A 38 -10.64 -3.61 -4.42
N VAL A 39 -9.48 -3.36 -3.84
CA VAL A 39 -8.39 -2.68 -4.52
C VAL A 39 -7.90 -3.61 -5.62
N HIS A 40 -8.01 -3.18 -6.86
CA HIS A 40 -7.49 -3.94 -8.00
C HIS A 40 -5.95 -4.04 -7.86
N LYS A 41 -5.45 -5.28 -7.75
CA LYS A 41 -4.02 -5.56 -7.58
C LYS A 41 -3.48 -6.08 -8.91
N ASP A 42 -2.59 -5.31 -9.54
CA ASP A 42 -1.94 -5.71 -10.80
C ASP A 42 -1.01 -6.94 -10.60
N VAL A 43 -0.54 -7.16 -9.36
CA VAL A 43 0.42 -8.22 -9.02
C VAL A 43 -0.05 -9.01 -7.81
N PRO A 44 -0.07 -10.37 -7.85
CA PRO A 44 -0.32 -11.17 -6.67
C PRO A 44 0.84 -11.04 -5.67
N TYR A 45 0.53 -11.04 -4.38
CA TYR A 45 1.58 -11.04 -3.36
C TYR A 45 2.30 -12.38 -3.30
N VAL A 46 3.58 -12.38 -3.69
CA VAL A 46 4.50 -13.51 -3.56
C VAL A 46 5.77 -13.01 -2.87
N PRO A 47 6.06 -13.49 -1.65
CA PRO A 47 7.21 -12.98 -0.92
C PRO A 47 8.54 -13.43 -1.52
N THR A 48 9.48 -12.51 -1.68
CA THR A 48 10.84 -12.81 -2.11
C THR A 48 11.56 -13.62 -1.01
N PRO A 49 12.17 -14.78 -1.31
CA PRO A 49 12.91 -15.55 -0.32
C PRO A 49 14.11 -14.77 0.25
N PRO A 50 14.49 -15.00 1.52
CA PRO A 50 15.55 -14.24 2.19
C PRO A 50 16.89 -14.24 1.46
N GLU A 51 17.29 -15.37 0.89
CA GLU A 51 18.53 -15.51 0.11
C GLU A 51 18.51 -14.68 -1.18
N VAL A 52 17.33 -14.53 -1.79
CA VAL A 52 17.14 -13.68 -2.98
C VAL A 52 17.16 -12.20 -2.60
N VAL A 53 16.53 -11.83 -1.46
CA VAL A 53 16.61 -10.47 -0.92
C VAL A 53 18.06 -10.05 -0.72
N GLU A 54 18.86 -10.90 -0.08
CA GLU A 54 20.29 -10.61 0.10
C GLU A 54 21.05 -10.51 -1.23
N ALA A 55 20.74 -11.39 -2.18
CA ALA A 55 21.36 -11.33 -3.52
C ALA A 55 20.98 -10.06 -4.27
N MET A 56 19.73 -9.61 -4.19
CA MET A 56 19.26 -8.33 -4.76
C MET A 56 20.06 -7.16 -4.20
N LEU A 57 20.17 -7.07 -2.89
CA LEU A 57 20.86 -5.97 -2.21
C LEU A 57 22.39 -6.02 -2.45
N LYS A 58 22.98 -7.20 -2.49
CA LYS A 58 24.41 -7.39 -2.86
C LYS A 58 24.66 -7.00 -4.31
N LEU A 59 23.84 -7.46 -5.25
CA LEU A 59 23.99 -7.14 -6.69
C LEU A 59 23.84 -5.64 -6.92
N GLY A 60 22.84 -5.01 -6.28
CA GLY A 60 22.63 -3.57 -6.28
C GLY A 60 23.70 -2.77 -5.54
N ASN A 61 24.67 -3.43 -4.89
CA ASN A 61 25.68 -2.80 -4.05
C ASN A 61 25.06 -1.83 -3.02
N ALA A 62 24.01 -2.32 -2.34
CA ALA A 62 23.36 -1.57 -1.27
C ALA A 62 24.35 -1.32 -0.12
N ARG A 63 24.36 -0.09 0.41
CA ARG A 63 25.39 0.34 1.37
C ARG A 63 24.94 1.52 2.23
N GLY A 64 25.76 1.89 3.20
CA GLY A 64 25.53 3.09 4.00
C GLY A 64 25.40 4.35 3.14
N GLY A 65 24.43 5.20 3.51
CA GLY A 65 24.12 6.41 2.75
C GLY A 65 23.08 6.23 1.63
N ASP A 66 22.72 5.01 1.27
CA ASP A 66 21.69 4.77 0.28
C ASP A 66 20.30 5.17 0.79
N ILE A 67 19.51 5.72 -0.12
CA ILE A 67 18.09 5.94 0.01
C ILE A 67 17.41 4.84 -0.82
N HIS A 68 16.84 3.85 -0.11
CA HIS A 68 16.27 2.67 -0.72
C HIS A 68 14.76 2.80 -0.89
N TYR A 69 14.26 2.46 -2.08
CA TYR A 69 12.84 2.33 -2.34
C TYR A 69 12.51 0.92 -2.83
N ASP A 70 11.35 0.40 -2.38
CA ASP A 70 10.80 -0.89 -2.82
C ASP A 70 9.36 -0.67 -3.32
N LEU A 71 9.14 -0.88 -4.61
CA LEU A 71 7.86 -0.63 -5.25
C LEU A 71 7.09 -1.96 -5.39
N GLY A 72 5.99 -2.09 -4.65
CA GLY A 72 5.32 -3.34 -4.38
C GLY A 72 5.99 -4.06 -3.20
N CYS A 73 6.14 -3.36 -2.07
CA CYS A 73 7.01 -3.81 -0.98
C CYS A 73 6.48 -5.00 -0.17
N GLY A 74 5.22 -5.37 -0.33
CA GLY A 74 4.61 -6.45 0.43
C GLY A 74 4.77 -6.26 1.93
N ASP A 75 5.33 -7.26 2.61
CA ASP A 75 5.58 -7.24 4.05
C ASP A 75 6.83 -6.45 4.48
N GLY A 76 7.44 -5.70 3.57
CA GLY A 76 8.55 -4.80 3.84
C GLY A 76 9.93 -5.46 3.98
N ARG A 77 10.04 -6.78 3.73
CA ARG A 77 11.27 -7.54 4.01
C ARG A 77 12.51 -7.01 3.30
N ILE A 78 12.38 -6.51 2.05
CA ILE A 78 13.52 -5.99 1.29
C ILE A 78 13.97 -4.66 1.89
N VAL A 79 13.04 -3.75 2.15
CA VAL A 79 13.30 -2.44 2.80
C VAL A 79 13.97 -2.61 4.16
N ILE A 80 13.41 -3.48 5.00
CA ILE A 80 13.92 -3.77 6.34
C ILE A 80 15.34 -4.33 6.26
N THR A 81 15.57 -5.30 5.36
CA THR A 81 16.89 -5.90 5.17
C THR A 81 17.91 -4.89 4.67
N ALA A 82 17.53 -3.98 3.74
CA ALA A 82 18.40 -2.93 3.22
C ALA A 82 18.91 -2.02 4.35
N VAL A 83 18.04 -1.63 5.27
CA VAL A 83 18.42 -0.78 6.41
C VAL A 83 19.19 -1.57 7.47
N GLN A 84 18.69 -2.75 7.86
CA GLN A 84 19.22 -3.50 9.00
C GLN A 84 20.57 -4.16 8.70
N LYS A 85 20.71 -4.79 7.52
CA LYS A 85 21.90 -5.57 7.16
C LYS A 85 22.88 -4.82 6.25
N PHE A 86 22.39 -3.92 5.38
CA PHE A 86 23.24 -3.22 4.42
C PHE A 86 23.48 -1.75 4.80
N GLY A 87 22.86 -1.27 5.87
CA GLY A 87 23.11 0.05 6.43
C GLY A 87 22.55 1.20 5.59
N ALA A 88 21.56 0.95 4.73
CA ALA A 88 20.88 2.03 4.02
C ALA A 88 20.43 3.12 5.02
N ALA A 89 20.63 4.38 4.66
CA ALA A 89 20.34 5.52 5.54
C ALA A 89 18.84 5.59 5.86
N ARG A 90 18.01 5.27 4.87
CA ARG A 90 16.56 5.13 5.02
C ARG A 90 15.98 4.21 3.96
N GLY A 91 14.80 3.66 4.23
CA GLY A 91 14.05 2.85 3.29
C GLY A 91 12.60 3.28 3.19
N THR A 92 12.03 3.24 1.99
CA THR A 92 10.61 3.51 1.76
C THR A 92 10.02 2.38 0.93
N GLY A 93 8.91 1.82 1.38
CA GLY A 93 8.13 0.83 0.64
C GLY A 93 6.77 1.39 0.23
N TYR A 94 6.38 1.15 -1.01
CA TYR A 94 5.02 1.42 -1.49
C TYR A 94 4.31 0.10 -1.76
N ASP A 95 3.07 0.00 -1.33
CA ASP A 95 2.17 -1.10 -1.70
C ASP A 95 0.73 -0.59 -1.76
N ILE A 96 -0.06 -1.17 -2.66
CA ILE A 96 -1.46 -0.82 -2.83
C ILE A 96 -2.38 -1.55 -1.83
N ASP A 97 -1.86 -2.59 -1.17
CA ASP A 97 -2.59 -3.41 -0.22
C ASP A 97 -2.42 -2.90 1.21
N PRO A 98 -3.49 -2.39 1.86
CA PRO A 98 -3.41 -1.90 3.24
C PRO A 98 -2.97 -2.97 4.25
N GLN A 99 -3.27 -4.24 3.99
CA GLN A 99 -2.82 -5.33 4.84
C GLN A 99 -1.30 -5.50 4.76
N ARG A 100 -0.71 -5.39 3.56
CA ARG A 100 0.75 -5.46 3.38
C ARG A 100 1.45 -4.32 4.10
N ILE A 101 0.93 -3.11 3.99
CA ILE A 101 1.47 -1.93 4.69
C ILE A 101 1.43 -2.10 6.21
N LYS A 102 0.35 -2.67 6.74
CA LYS A 102 0.25 -2.99 8.17
C LYS A 102 1.33 -4.00 8.58
N GLU A 103 1.44 -5.11 7.87
CA GLU A 103 2.44 -6.16 8.14
C GLU A 103 3.87 -5.61 8.02
N ALA A 104 4.18 -4.83 7.00
CA ALA A 104 5.48 -4.19 6.82
C ALA A 104 5.84 -3.29 8.01
N SER A 105 4.86 -2.51 8.49
CA SER A 105 5.05 -1.62 9.64
C SER A 105 5.29 -2.40 10.95
N GLU A 106 4.58 -3.52 11.15
CA GLU A 106 4.76 -4.41 12.29
C GLU A 106 6.14 -5.10 12.23
N ASN A 107 6.53 -5.60 11.05
CA ASN A 107 7.83 -6.22 10.83
C ASN A 107 8.99 -5.24 11.08
N ALA A 108 8.85 -3.98 10.68
CA ALA A 108 9.85 -2.95 10.96
C ALA A 108 10.02 -2.66 12.45
N LYS A 109 8.92 -2.68 13.23
CA LYS A 109 8.96 -2.56 14.68
C LYS A 109 9.71 -3.74 15.30
N LEU A 110 9.39 -4.96 14.88
CA LEU A 110 10.05 -6.16 15.36
C LEU A 110 11.54 -6.18 15.00
N ALA A 111 11.92 -5.65 13.85
CA ALA A 111 13.31 -5.54 13.40
C ALA A 111 14.07 -4.37 14.03
N GLY A 112 13.40 -3.47 14.77
CA GLY A 112 14.01 -2.31 15.42
C GLY A 112 14.50 -1.22 14.46
N VAL A 113 13.83 -1.05 13.30
CA VAL A 113 14.24 -0.09 12.26
C VAL A 113 13.13 0.94 11.88
N SER A 114 12.08 1.03 12.68
CA SER A 114 10.91 1.89 12.39
C SER A 114 11.25 3.37 12.28
N ASP A 115 12.35 3.82 12.85
CA ASP A 115 12.86 5.19 12.75
C ASP A 115 13.52 5.51 11.41
N LYS A 116 13.87 4.47 10.64
CA LYS A 116 14.60 4.58 9.37
C LYS A 116 13.79 4.11 8.16
N VAL A 117 12.62 3.52 8.38
CA VAL A 117 11.79 3.00 7.28
C VAL A 117 10.40 3.61 7.32
N LYS A 118 9.81 3.75 6.12
CA LYS A 118 8.44 4.22 5.93
C LYS A 118 7.73 3.31 4.95
N PHE A 119 6.49 2.92 5.27
CA PHE A 119 5.61 2.19 4.36
C PHE A 119 4.41 3.05 4.01
N ILE A 120 4.12 3.16 2.72
CA ILE A 120 3.13 4.08 2.16
C ILE A 120 2.11 3.25 1.39
N LEU A 121 0.84 3.38 1.80
CA LEU A 121 -0.27 2.86 1.03
C LEU A 121 -0.48 3.74 -0.21
N GLY A 122 -0.30 3.17 -1.39
CA GLY A 122 -0.44 3.93 -2.63
C GLY A 122 -0.07 3.16 -3.87
N ASP A 123 -0.47 3.71 -5.01
CA ASP A 123 -0.11 3.21 -6.33
C ASP A 123 1.37 3.51 -6.61
N LEU A 124 2.14 2.49 -6.98
CA LEU A 124 3.56 2.63 -7.35
C LEU A 124 3.78 3.53 -8.57
N PHE A 125 2.78 3.66 -9.46
CA PHE A 125 2.85 4.55 -10.61
C PHE A 125 2.74 6.04 -10.21
N GLU A 126 2.15 6.33 -9.04
CA GLU A 126 2.04 7.68 -8.47
C GLU A 126 3.11 7.96 -7.40
N ALA A 127 3.93 6.96 -7.07
CA ALA A 127 4.95 7.07 -6.03
C ALA A 127 6.01 8.12 -6.39
N ASP A 128 6.42 8.90 -5.39
CA ASP A 128 7.56 9.81 -5.49
C ASP A 128 8.82 9.14 -4.93
N PHE A 129 9.77 8.87 -5.81
CA PHE A 129 11.06 8.24 -5.50
C PHE A 129 12.26 8.97 -6.15
N HIS A 130 12.10 10.25 -6.48
CA HIS A 130 13.12 11.06 -7.17
C HIS A 130 14.46 11.15 -6.45
N ASP A 131 14.49 10.91 -5.15
CA ASP A 131 15.69 10.94 -4.32
C ASP A 131 16.33 9.54 -4.10
N ALA A 132 15.72 8.49 -4.67
CA ALA A 132 16.21 7.14 -4.52
C ALA A 132 17.61 6.97 -5.15
N SER A 133 18.50 6.32 -4.41
CA SER A 133 19.79 5.85 -4.93
C SER A 133 19.74 4.38 -5.37
N ILE A 134 18.78 3.63 -4.84
CA ILE A 134 18.51 2.24 -5.21
C ILE A 134 17.01 1.95 -5.12
N VAL A 135 16.46 1.31 -6.15
CA VAL A 135 15.07 0.85 -6.21
C VAL A 135 15.05 -0.66 -6.40
N THR A 136 14.23 -1.36 -5.63
CA THR A 136 13.98 -2.79 -5.77
C THR A 136 12.57 -3.06 -6.27
N LEU A 137 12.42 -4.13 -7.07
CA LEU A 137 11.18 -4.53 -7.71
C LEU A 137 11.02 -6.05 -7.65
N TYR A 138 9.79 -6.52 -7.38
CA TYR A 138 9.36 -7.86 -7.69
C TYR A 138 7.94 -7.81 -8.24
N LEU A 139 7.82 -7.39 -9.47
CA LEU A 139 6.57 -7.12 -10.18
C LEU A 139 6.46 -8.02 -11.41
N LEU A 140 5.28 -8.04 -12.06
CA LEU A 140 5.09 -8.75 -13.32
C LEU A 140 5.79 -8.03 -14.49
N PRO A 141 6.11 -8.74 -15.60
CA PRO A 141 6.83 -8.17 -16.74
C PRO A 141 6.17 -6.92 -17.33
N ASP A 142 4.85 -6.94 -17.49
CA ASP A 142 4.09 -5.82 -18.04
C ASP A 142 4.08 -4.61 -17.11
N VAL A 143 4.06 -4.84 -15.80
CA VAL A 143 4.15 -3.76 -14.80
C VAL A 143 5.53 -3.13 -14.82
N ASN A 144 6.62 -3.92 -14.91
CA ASN A 144 7.97 -3.41 -15.07
C ASN A 144 8.10 -2.53 -16.34
N LEU A 145 7.53 -2.97 -17.47
CA LEU A 145 7.56 -2.22 -18.70
C LEU A 145 6.80 -0.90 -18.63
N ARG A 146 5.64 -0.90 -17.99
CA ARG A 146 4.85 0.33 -17.75
C ARG A 146 5.55 1.28 -16.79
N LEU A 147 6.27 0.75 -15.79
CA LEU A 147 6.97 1.54 -14.77
C LEU A 147 8.31 2.11 -15.28
N ARG A 148 8.95 1.45 -16.23
CA ARG A 148 10.27 1.83 -16.77
C ARG A 148 10.39 3.30 -17.18
N PRO A 149 9.46 3.91 -17.94
CA PRO A 149 9.54 5.33 -18.28
C PRO A 149 9.60 6.23 -17.05
N LYS A 150 8.77 5.97 -16.04
CA LYS A 150 8.75 6.73 -14.79
C LYS A 150 10.04 6.56 -14.01
N LEU A 151 10.58 5.33 -13.90
CA LEU A 151 11.87 5.08 -13.26
C LEU A 151 12.98 5.89 -13.91
N LEU A 152 13.03 5.91 -15.23
CA LEU A 152 14.05 6.66 -15.98
C LEU A 152 13.85 8.17 -15.91
N LYS A 153 12.62 8.65 -15.84
CA LYS A 153 12.31 10.08 -15.70
C LYS A 153 12.70 10.59 -14.32
N ASP A 154 12.28 9.91 -13.26
CA ASP A 154 12.34 10.42 -11.90
C ASP A 154 13.69 10.16 -11.23
N LEU A 155 14.35 9.03 -11.53
CA LEU A 155 15.63 8.67 -10.92
C LEU A 155 16.80 9.49 -11.48
N LYS A 156 17.77 9.77 -10.62
CA LYS A 156 19.03 10.42 -11.02
C LYS A 156 19.94 9.45 -11.77
N VAL A 157 20.76 9.98 -12.65
CA VAL A 157 21.85 9.20 -13.26
C VAL A 157 22.74 8.65 -12.14
N GLY A 158 23.10 7.36 -12.26
CA GLY A 158 23.84 6.61 -11.26
C GLY A 158 22.94 5.89 -10.24
N SER A 159 21.62 6.15 -10.19
CA SER A 159 20.69 5.34 -9.41
C SER A 159 20.65 3.91 -9.95
N ARG A 160 20.43 2.96 -9.05
CA ARG A 160 20.42 1.52 -9.36
C ARG A 160 19.02 0.97 -9.24
N ILE A 161 18.62 0.13 -10.19
CA ILE A 161 17.35 -0.59 -10.20
C ILE A 161 17.67 -2.08 -10.12
N VAL A 162 17.08 -2.78 -9.18
CA VAL A 162 17.25 -4.23 -9.00
C VAL A 162 15.91 -4.91 -9.09
N SER A 163 15.76 -5.83 -10.03
CA SER A 163 14.51 -6.57 -10.21
C SER A 163 14.69 -8.06 -9.95
N HIS A 164 13.78 -8.64 -9.19
CA HIS A 164 13.68 -10.08 -9.00
C HIS A 164 12.86 -10.67 -10.13
N GLN A 165 13.37 -11.69 -10.78
CA GLN A 165 12.77 -12.59 -11.79
C GLN A 165 12.46 -11.94 -13.14
N PHE A 166 12.06 -10.68 -13.23
CA PHE A 166 11.56 -10.06 -14.46
C PHE A 166 12.42 -8.88 -14.89
N ASP A 167 12.67 -8.79 -16.19
CA ASP A 167 13.51 -7.76 -16.81
C ASP A 167 12.72 -6.48 -17.18
N MET A 168 13.40 -5.57 -17.87
CA MET A 168 12.87 -4.28 -18.36
C MET A 168 12.67 -4.28 -19.88
N GLY A 169 12.44 -5.45 -20.50
CA GLY A 169 12.30 -5.59 -21.93
C GLY A 169 13.58 -5.28 -22.69
N GLY A 170 13.50 -4.44 -23.72
CA GLY A 170 14.67 -4.11 -24.53
C GLY A 170 15.77 -3.28 -23.85
N TRP A 171 15.64 -2.95 -22.56
CA TRP A 171 16.71 -2.34 -21.77
C TRP A 171 17.54 -3.45 -21.11
N GLU A 172 18.68 -3.78 -21.75
CA GLU A 172 19.56 -4.82 -21.26
C GLU A 172 20.13 -4.49 -19.87
N PRO A 173 20.16 -5.46 -18.93
CA PRO A 173 20.72 -5.26 -17.60
C PRO A 173 22.25 -5.16 -17.64
N ASP A 174 22.83 -4.34 -16.76
CA ASP A 174 24.27 -4.25 -16.57
C ASP A 174 24.84 -5.56 -16.01
N LYS A 175 24.07 -6.21 -15.13
CA LYS A 175 24.43 -7.49 -14.50
C LYS A 175 23.20 -8.31 -14.22
N ARG A 176 23.39 -9.63 -14.16
CA ARG A 176 22.39 -10.58 -13.67
C ARG A 176 23.08 -11.66 -12.85
N VAL A 177 22.37 -12.19 -11.88
CA VAL A 177 22.77 -13.34 -11.07
C VAL A 177 21.62 -14.32 -10.97
N GLN A 178 21.92 -15.60 -11.02
CA GLN A 178 20.94 -16.67 -10.85
C GLN A 178 21.10 -17.30 -9.48
N ILE A 179 19.97 -17.46 -8.79
CA ILE A 179 19.85 -18.14 -7.49
C ILE A 179 18.81 -19.24 -7.69
N ASP A 180 19.25 -20.48 -7.77
CA ASP A 180 18.45 -21.63 -8.20
C ASP A 180 17.80 -21.37 -9.56
N TRP A 181 16.46 -21.36 -9.61
CA TRP A 181 15.68 -21.05 -10.81
C TRP A 181 15.31 -19.58 -10.97
N ARG A 182 15.70 -18.73 -10.01
CA ARG A 182 15.36 -17.29 -9.98
C ARG A 182 16.49 -16.48 -10.52
N THR A 183 16.15 -15.39 -11.23
CA THR A 183 17.14 -14.44 -11.75
C THR A 183 16.95 -13.09 -11.08
N VAL A 184 18.05 -12.44 -10.71
CA VAL A 184 18.07 -11.06 -10.23
C VAL A 184 18.86 -10.23 -11.25
N TYR A 185 18.28 -9.10 -11.61
CA TYR A 185 18.83 -8.18 -12.61
C TYR A 185 19.20 -6.85 -11.98
N LEU A 186 20.22 -6.20 -12.53
CA LEU A 186 20.67 -4.86 -12.15
C LEU A 186 20.76 -3.97 -13.37
N TRP A 187 20.21 -2.78 -13.26
CA TRP A 187 20.42 -1.66 -14.18
C TRP A 187 20.93 -0.44 -13.41
N THR A 188 21.82 0.31 -14.04
CA THR A 188 22.23 1.64 -13.60
C THR A 188 21.59 2.67 -14.53
N VAL A 189 20.92 3.65 -13.95
CA VAL A 189 20.33 4.74 -14.74
C VAL A 189 21.45 5.57 -15.37
N THR A 190 21.42 5.71 -16.69
CA THR A 190 22.37 6.49 -17.48
C THR A 190 21.65 7.50 -18.36
N GLU A 191 22.33 8.56 -18.81
CA GLU A 191 21.76 9.51 -19.79
C GLU A 191 21.32 8.78 -21.08
N LYS A 192 22.09 7.79 -21.53
CA LYS A 192 21.75 6.97 -22.70
C LYS A 192 20.43 6.21 -22.48
N ALA A 193 20.26 5.57 -21.33
CA ALA A 193 19.03 4.85 -21.01
C ALA A 193 17.82 5.79 -20.94
N LYS A 194 17.98 6.97 -20.32
CA LYS A 194 16.96 8.00 -20.28
C LYS A 194 16.53 8.43 -21.68
N ALA A 195 17.49 8.76 -22.56
CA ALA A 195 17.22 9.18 -23.92
C ALA A 195 16.53 8.08 -24.77
N GLN A 196 16.83 6.81 -24.49
CA GLN A 196 16.33 5.69 -25.28
C GLN A 196 14.96 5.16 -24.83
N PHE A 197 14.64 5.19 -23.52
CA PHE A 197 13.52 4.46 -22.95
C PHE A 197 12.58 5.27 -22.04
N ALA A 198 12.87 6.55 -21.72
CA ALA A 198 12.00 7.33 -20.84
C ALA A 198 10.64 7.70 -21.44
N GLU A 199 10.50 7.64 -22.76
CA GLU A 199 9.26 8.02 -23.47
C GLU A 199 8.57 6.82 -24.17
N LYS A 200 8.97 5.59 -23.91
CA LYS A 200 8.46 4.40 -24.63
C LYS A 200 7.79 3.42 -23.70
#